data_b8887b2f36caab1ac2c36478ec88f370
#
_entry.id   b8887b2f36caab1ac2c36478ec88f370
#
_cell.length_a   1.000
_cell.length_b   1.000
_cell.length_c   1.000
_cell.angle_alpha   90.00
_cell.angle_beta   90.00
_cell.angle_gamma   90.00
#
_symmetry.space_group_name_H-M   'P 1'
#
loop_
_entity.id
_entity.type
_entity.pdbx_description
1 polymer ?
#
loop_
_entity_poly.entity_id
_entity_poly.type
_entity_poly.pdbx_seq_one_letter_code
_entity_poly.pdbx_strand_id
1 'polypeptide(L)'
;MSHSLPRLAAPALLLVLAACAGSPQQGAFLSSYEGLAPRTDMVRAGALDRSDPAALAGVTSVRIEPTVFSPRAEAKAWMTPAEQTALLREVDAQLCFELSERFEIAGVNAPPQTPRVRAAVTEVIPTGRAGSAASAAAGFFIPGPIGVRVPGTLGGLGAEAEMLGPQGQQAAAIVWRRTATAIGTDNPSLSRIGDALQFVEPFADAAAAAMTPEDHTARTITAETDPCREFGARFRVEGFGARFITGLYVPEASAARPADTAPETVSAPQP
;
A
#
# COMPACT_ATOMS: atom_id res chain seq x y z
N MET A 1 50.35 37.36 -33.42
CA MET A 1 49.23 37.87 -32.57
C MET A 1 48.23 36.74 -32.46
N SER A 2 48.35 35.96 -31.38
CA SER A 2 47.50 34.78 -31.15
C SER A 2 46.40 35.17 -30.16
N HIS A 3 45.17 35.18 -30.62
CA HIS A 3 43.99 35.41 -29.76
C HIS A 3 43.52 34.10 -29.13
N SER A 4 43.72 33.98 -27.82
CA SER A 4 43.18 32.91 -27.01
C SER A 4 41.72 33.26 -26.67
N LEU A 5 40.76 32.42 -27.10
CA LEU A 5 39.36 32.46 -26.69
C LEU A 5 39.20 31.84 -25.29
N PRO A 6 38.49 32.48 -24.37
CA PRO A 6 38.21 31.89 -23.08
C PRO A 6 37.16 30.78 -23.21
N ARG A 7 37.49 29.57 -22.73
CA ARG A 7 36.55 28.46 -22.55
C ARG A 7 35.59 28.80 -21.40
N LEU A 8 34.35 29.13 -21.71
CA LEU A 8 33.26 29.20 -20.77
C LEU A 8 32.93 27.77 -20.32
N ALA A 9 33.38 27.40 -19.11
CA ALA A 9 32.93 26.22 -18.42
C ALA A 9 31.51 26.50 -17.89
N ALA A 10 30.51 25.90 -18.52
CA ALA A 10 29.15 25.88 -18.01
C ALA A 10 29.10 24.94 -16.75
N PRO A 11 28.69 25.42 -15.58
CA PRO A 11 28.43 24.53 -14.46
C PRO A 11 27.20 23.68 -14.80
N ALA A 12 27.39 22.38 -14.96
CA ALA A 12 26.30 21.40 -14.99
C ALA A 12 25.64 21.41 -13.59
N LEU A 13 24.54 22.14 -13.47
CA LEU A 13 23.68 22.16 -12.32
C LEU A 13 22.93 20.81 -12.30
N LEU A 14 23.54 19.80 -11.69
CA LEU A 14 22.88 18.55 -11.33
C LEU A 14 21.82 18.88 -10.26
N LEU A 15 20.61 19.17 -10.73
CA LEU A 15 19.41 19.12 -9.90
C LEU A 15 19.22 17.68 -9.46
N VAL A 16 19.76 17.35 -8.28
CA VAL A 16 19.35 16.17 -7.52
C VAL A 16 17.93 16.43 -7.08
N LEU A 17 16.97 15.99 -7.88
CA LEU A 17 15.58 15.80 -7.46
C LEU A 17 15.57 14.67 -6.43
N ALA A 18 15.98 14.99 -5.19
CA ALA A 18 15.63 14.16 -4.06
C ALA A 18 14.11 14.15 -4.02
N ALA A 19 13.50 13.08 -4.53
CA ALA A 19 12.11 12.77 -4.27
C ALA A 19 12.01 12.68 -2.74
N CYS A 20 11.52 13.74 -2.11
CA CYS A 20 11.22 13.75 -0.69
C CYS A 20 10.05 12.80 -0.49
N ALA A 21 10.33 11.50 -0.36
CA ALA A 21 9.44 10.61 0.32
C ALA A 21 9.25 11.24 1.71
N GLY A 22 8.05 11.75 1.99
CA GLY A 22 7.79 12.45 3.24
C GLY A 22 8.18 11.53 4.39
N SER A 23 8.90 12.06 5.38
CA SER A 23 9.29 11.27 6.55
C SER A 23 8.06 10.68 7.21
N PRO A 24 8.03 9.35 7.48
CA PRO A 24 6.89 8.73 8.14
C PRO A 24 6.74 9.32 9.55
N GLN A 25 5.50 9.62 9.93
CA GLN A 25 5.16 10.14 11.25
C GLN A 25 4.50 9.04 12.09
N GLN A 26 4.83 9.02 13.38
CA GLN A 26 4.26 8.06 14.32
C GLN A 26 2.78 8.36 14.59
N GLY A 27 1.93 7.37 14.34
CA GLY A 27 0.47 7.44 14.49
C GLY A 27 -0.06 7.12 15.89
N ALA A 28 0.81 6.81 16.86
CA ALA A 28 0.47 6.36 18.22
C ALA A 28 -0.34 5.04 18.24
N PHE A 29 -0.05 4.12 17.33
CA PHE A 29 -0.71 2.81 17.25
C PHE A 29 0.20 1.66 17.69
N LEU A 30 1.51 1.70 17.34
CA LEU A 30 2.45 0.65 17.69
C LEU A 30 2.61 0.52 19.21
N SER A 31 2.85 -0.68 19.69
CA SER A 31 3.14 -0.95 21.11
C SER A 31 4.47 -0.33 21.55
N SER A 32 5.44 -0.21 20.63
CA SER A 32 6.72 0.48 20.83
C SER A 32 7.23 1.08 19.54
N TYR A 33 7.87 2.24 19.63
CA TYR A 33 8.60 2.89 18.53
C TYR A 33 10.12 2.83 18.74
N GLU A 34 10.55 2.18 19.81
CA GLU A 34 11.96 2.05 20.14
C GLU A 34 12.68 1.14 19.13
N GLY A 35 13.87 1.55 18.72
CA GLY A 35 14.71 0.79 17.81
C GLY A 35 14.27 0.79 16.34
N LEU A 36 13.24 1.55 15.97
CA LEU A 36 12.89 1.75 14.57
C LEU A 36 14.02 2.48 13.83
N ALA A 37 14.47 1.94 12.70
CA ALA A 37 15.52 2.50 11.87
C ALA A 37 15.01 2.82 10.44
N PRO A 38 15.53 3.86 9.78
CA PRO A 38 15.15 4.20 8.42
C PRO A 38 15.50 3.08 7.43
N ARG A 39 14.56 2.71 6.58
CA ARG A 39 14.81 1.86 5.41
C ARG A 39 15.40 2.67 4.26
N THR A 40 16.46 2.15 3.67
CA THR A 40 17.18 2.80 2.56
C THR A 40 16.92 2.17 1.20
N ASP A 41 16.25 1.03 1.18
CA ASP A 41 15.90 0.28 -0.03
C ASP A 41 14.59 0.76 -0.70
N MET A 42 13.87 1.69 -0.06
CA MET A 42 12.62 2.23 -0.56
C MET A 42 12.82 3.53 -1.34
N VAL A 43 12.60 3.48 -2.67
CA VAL A 43 12.82 4.65 -3.56
C VAL A 43 11.66 5.64 -3.53
N ARG A 44 10.42 5.17 -3.26
CA ARG A 44 9.18 5.97 -3.45
C ARG A 44 8.36 6.12 -2.17
N ALA A 45 8.76 5.47 -1.10
CA ALA A 45 8.13 5.55 0.20
C ALA A 45 9.19 5.84 1.26
N GLY A 46 8.79 6.52 2.35
CA GLY A 46 9.58 6.58 3.58
C GLY A 46 9.11 5.48 4.52
N ALA A 47 10.04 4.76 5.14
CA ALA A 47 9.72 3.80 6.18
C ALA A 47 10.75 3.81 7.29
N LEU A 48 10.27 3.52 8.49
CA LEU A 48 11.07 3.16 9.65
C LEU A 48 10.62 1.76 10.06
N ASP A 49 11.52 0.82 10.20
CA ASP A 49 11.15 -0.53 10.66
C ASP A 49 12.12 -1.08 11.70
N ARG A 50 11.66 -2.15 12.32
CA ARG A 50 12.43 -2.99 13.22
C ARG A 50 11.96 -4.42 13.10
N SER A 51 12.90 -5.35 13.06
CA SER A 51 12.65 -6.79 13.15
C SER A 51 13.54 -7.38 14.26
N ASP A 52 12.97 -8.30 15.02
CA ASP A 52 13.70 -9.10 15.99
C ASP A 52 13.83 -10.53 15.44
N PRO A 53 14.98 -10.93 14.87
CA PRO A 53 15.15 -12.24 14.27
C PRO A 53 14.90 -13.39 15.25
N ALA A 54 15.22 -13.20 16.53
CA ALA A 54 14.99 -14.24 17.53
C ALA A 54 13.51 -14.42 17.85
N ALA A 55 12.73 -13.33 17.86
CA ALA A 55 11.29 -13.38 18.08
C ALA A 55 10.52 -13.87 16.84
N LEU A 56 11.07 -13.68 15.64
CA LEU A 56 10.50 -14.16 14.38
C LEU A 56 10.88 -15.62 14.06
N ALA A 57 11.99 -16.13 14.64
CA ALA A 57 12.45 -17.48 14.37
C ALA A 57 11.35 -18.52 14.68
N GLY A 58 11.07 -19.39 13.70
CA GLY A 58 10.07 -20.46 13.83
C GLY A 58 8.61 -20.00 13.77
N VAL A 59 8.32 -18.73 13.51
CA VAL A 59 6.94 -18.27 13.23
C VAL A 59 6.52 -18.82 11.88
N THR A 60 5.57 -19.74 11.87
CA THR A 60 5.02 -20.36 10.66
C THR A 60 3.57 -19.96 10.39
N SER A 61 2.87 -19.47 11.40
CA SER A 61 1.48 -19.03 11.28
C SER A 61 1.25 -17.73 12.03
N VAL A 62 0.32 -16.91 11.54
CA VAL A 62 -0.05 -15.62 12.14
C VAL A 62 -1.56 -15.41 12.08
N ARG A 63 -2.10 -14.67 13.03
CA ARG A 63 -3.46 -14.16 13.00
C ARG A 63 -3.44 -12.69 12.65
N ILE A 64 -4.21 -12.29 11.65
CA ILE A 64 -4.37 -10.88 11.25
C ILE A 64 -5.57 -10.32 12.01
N GLU A 65 -5.38 -9.18 12.68
CA GLU A 65 -6.46 -8.42 13.31
C GLU A 65 -7.02 -7.40 12.31
N PRO A 66 -8.33 -7.08 12.35
CA PRO A 66 -8.89 -6.06 11.47
C PRO A 66 -8.16 -4.72 11.60
N THR A 67 -7.83 -4.12 10.47
CA THR A 67 -7.18 -2.80 10.42
C THR A 67 -8.08 -1.71 10.98
N VAL A 68 -7.49 -0.76 11.67
CA VAL A 68 -8.18 0.39 12.26
C VAL A 68 -7.58 1.70 11.79
N PHE A 69 -8.28 2.82 12.02
CA PHE A 69 -7.62 4.13 11.98
C PHE A 69 -6.90 4.38 13.30
N SER A 70 -5.67 4.86 13.25
CA SER A 70 -4.93 5.24 14.46
C SER A 70 -5.67 6.34 15.23
N PRO A 71 -5.42 6.49 16.52
CA PRO A 71 -6.04 7.57 17.32
C PRO A 71 -5.78 8.97 16.79
N ARG A 72 -4.66 9.17 16.09
CA ARG A 72 -4.25 10.45 15.51
C ARG A 72 -4.66 10.65 14.04
N ALA A 73 -5.37 9.70 13.43
CA ALA A 73 -5.76 9.78 12.03
C ALA A 73 -6.83 10.87 11.81
N GLU A 74 -6.42 12.05 11.40
CA GLU A 74 -7.32 13.17 11.07
C GLU A 74 -8.21 12.88 9.84
N ALA A 75 -7.81 11.93 9.01
CA ALA A 75 -8.53 11.50 7.80
C ALA A 75 -9.99 11.13 8.07
N LYS A 76 -10.30 10.59 9.24
CA LYS A 76 -11.68 10.25 9.64
C LYS A 76 -12.65 11.44 9.56
N ALA A 77 -12.16 12.65 9.74
CA ALA A 77 -13.01 13.85 9.76
C ALA A 77 -13.60 14.22 8.38
N TRP A 78 -12.88 13.89 7.28
CA TRP A 78 -13.29 14.26 5.93
C TRP A 78 -13.75 13.08 5.06
N MET A 79 -13.39 11.85 5.43
CA MET A 79 -13.80 10.64 4.71
C MET A 79 -15.23 10.25 5.07
N THR A 80 -16.01 9.85 4.06
CA THR A 80 -17.31 9.22 4.30
C THR A 80 -17.14 7.84 4.94
N PRO A 81 -18.15 7.31 5.65
CA PRO A 81 -18.10 5.94 6.19
C PRO A 81 -17.79 4.87 5.12
N ALA A 82 -18.32 5.02 3.92
CA ALA A 82 -18.05 4.11 2.81
C ALA A 82 -16.57 4.15 2.38
N GLU A 83 -15.97 5.36 2.26
CA GLU A 83 -14.54 5.51 1.96
C GLU A 83 -13.67 4.93 3.06
N GLN A 84 -14.04 5.12 4.33
CA GLN A 84 -13.33 4.52 5.46
C GLN A 84 -13.36 2.99 5.39
N THR A 85 -14.54 2.41 5.20
CA THR A 85 -14.71 0.95 5.06
C THR A 85 -13.92 0.40 3.88
N ALA A 86 -13.97 1.07 2.72
CA ALA A 86 -13.27 0.64 1.52
C ALA A 86 -11.73 0.62 1.74
N LEU A 87 -11.19 1.67 2.38
CA LEU A 87 -9.75 1.75 2.64
C LEU A 87 -9.29 0.69 3.65
N LEU A 88 -9.99 0.53 4.78
CA LEU A 88 -9.62 -0.47 5.78
C LEU A 88 -9.71 -1.88 5.21
N ARG A 89 -10.77 -2.17 4.42
CA ARG A 89 -10.93 -3.46 3.75
C ARG A 89 -9.81 -3.74 2.75
N GLU A 90 -9.35 -2.72 2.02
CA GLU A 90 -8.21 -2.88 1.11
C GLU A 90 -6.93 -3.20 1.90
N VAL A 91 -6.69 -2.53 3.04
CA VAL A 91 -5.53 -2.84 3.89
C VAL A 91 -5.60 -4.27 4.43
N ASP A 92 -6.76 -4.71 4.90
CA ASP A 92 -6.96 -6.09 5.37
C ASP A 92 -6.69 -7.10 4.26
N ALA A 93 -7.17 -6.82 3.03
CA ALA A 93 -6.99 -7.68 1.87
C ALA A 93 -5.52 -7.81 1.49
N GLN A 94 -4.82 -6.69 1.32
CA GLN A 94 -3.42 -6.70 0.89
C GLN A 94 -2.51 -7.29 1.96
N LEU A 95 -2.74 -7.00 3.25
CA LEU A 95 -2.02 -7.66 4.34
C LEU A 95 -2.26 -9.17 4.35
N CYS A 96 -3.50 -9.61 4.12
CA CYS A 96 -3.79 -11.03 4.01
C CYS A 96 -3.05 -11.65 2.83
N PHE A 97 -3.08 -11.02 1.66
CA PHE A 97 -2.40 -11.50 0.45
C PHE A 97 -0.89 -11.64 0.68
N GLU A 98 -0.23 -10.59 1.14
CA GLU A 98 1.20 -10.57 1.35
C GLU A 98 1.66 -11.52 2.46
N LEU A 99 0.95 -11.55 3.58
CA LEU A 99 1.31 -12.42 4.70
C LEU A 99 1.04 -13.90 4.40
N SER A 100 0.01 -14.24 3.62
CA SER A 100 -0.28 -15.63 3.31
C SER A 100 0.75 -16.30 2.39
N GLU A 101 1.50 -15.50 1.64
CA GLU A 101 2.64 -16.00 0.87
C GLU A 101 3.85 -16.35 1.74
N ARG A 102 3.83 -15.91 2.99
CA ARG A 102 4.91 -16.07 3.97
C ARG A 102 4.51 -16.96 5.15
N PHE A 103 3.27 -16.85 5.61
CA PHE A 103 2.75 -17.52 6.79
C PHE A 103 1.45 -18.27 6.50
N GLU A 104 1.14 -19.25 7.31
CA GLU A 104 -0.23 -19.76 7.40
C GLU A 104 -1.11 -18.72 8.10
N ILE A 105 -2.23 -18.34 7.48
CA ILE A 105 -3.19 -17.42 8.09
C ILE A 105 -4.12 -18.21 9.00
N ALA A 106 -3.94 -18.00 10.28
CA ALA A 106 -4.71 -18.69 11.31
C ALA A 106 -6.10 -18.04 11.49
N GLY A 107 -7.13 -18.87 11.51
CA GLY A 107 -8.51 -18.42 11.69
C GLY A 107 -8.81 -17.89 13.09
N VAL A 108 -10.05 -17.44 13.29
CA VAL A 108 -10.54 -16.86 14.56
C VAL A 108 -10.40 -17.77 15.78
N ASN A 109 -10.37 -19.09 15.56
CA ASN A 109 -10.23 -20.11 16.62
C ASN A 109 -8.76 -20.51 16.86
N ALA A 110 -7.80 -19.77 16.31
CA ALA A 110 -6.40 -20.05 16.52
C ALA A 110 -6.02 -20.01 18.01
N PRO A 111 -5.03 -20.84 18.42
CA PRO A 111 -4.54 -20.83 19.78
C PRO A 111 -4.14 -19.41 20.24
N PRO A 112 -4.34 -19.05 21.53
CA PRO A 112 -4.00 -17.71 22.04
C PRO A 112 -2.53 -17.33 21.84
N GLN A 113 -1.63 -18.32 21.78
CA GLN A 113 -0.21 -18.13 21.57
C GLN A 113 0.17 -17.87 20.10
N THR A 114 -0.78 -17.90 19.15
CA THR A 114 -0.49 -17.55 17.75
C THR A 114 -0.08 -16.08 17.65
N PRO A 115 1.06 -15.75 17.04
CA PRO A 115 1.47 -14.37 16.83
C PRO A 115 0.37 -13.57 16.10
N ARG A 116 0.24 -12.29 16.47
CA ARG A 116 -0.81 -11.41 15.94
C ARG A 116 -0.19 -10.30 15.11
N VAL A 117 -0.69 -10.12 13.90
CA VAL A 117 -0.39 -8.96 13.07
C VAL A 117 -1.54 -7.98 13.20
N ARG A 118 -1.23 -6.73 13.48
CA ARG A 118 -2.20 -5.65 13.54
C ARG A 118 -1.69 -4.43 12.78
N ALA A 119 -2.58 -3.68 12.17
CA ALA A 119 -2.26 -2.52 11.37
C ALA A 119 -3.22 -1.35 11.62
N ALA A 120 -2.74 -0.16 11.33
CA ALA A 120 -3.56 1.05 11.37
C ALA A 120 -3.20 2.01 10.24
N VAL A 121 -4.22 2.64 9.66
CA VAL A 121 -4.07 3.81 8.81
C VAL A 121 -3.83 5.03 9.70
N THR A 122 -2.70 5.71 9.50
CA THR A 122 -2.29 6.87 10.31
C THR A 122 -2.56 8.19 9.61
N GLU A 123 -2.48 8.21 8.27
CA GLU A 123 -2.69 9.40 7.46
C GLU A 123 -3.33 9.03 6.12
N VAL A 124 -4.25 9.85 5.66
CA VAL A 124 -4.74 9.83 4.27
C VAL A 124 -4.71 11.25 3.73
N ILE A 125 -3.92 11.48 2.69
CA ILE A 125 -3.89 12.74 1.95
C ILE A 125 -4.87 12.61 0.80
N PRO A 126 -5.86 13.50 0.67
CA PRO A 126 -6.86 13.39 -0.38
C PRO A 126 -6.28 13.61 -1.77
N THR A 127 -6.70 12.77 -2.72
CA THR A 127 -6.41 12.92 -4.15
C THR A 127 -7.27 14.02 -4.76
N GLY A 128 -6.66 14.96 -5.46
CA GLY A 128 -7.37 16.06 -6.12
C GLY A 128 -7.99 15.62 -7.45
N ARG A 129 -9.33 15.58 -7.52
CA ARG A 129 -10.09 15.08 -8.68
C ARG A 129 -9.84 15.87 -9.96
N ALA A 130 -9.88 17.21 -9.88
CA ALA A 130 -9.69 18.07 -11.05
C ALA A 130 -8.30 17.89 -11.67
N GLY A 131 -7.26 17.87 -10.85
CA GLY A 131 -5.90 17.61 -11.32
C GLY A 131 -5.71 16.20 -11.85
N SER A 132 -6.40 15.20 -11.28
CA SER A 132 -6.38 13.84 -11.79
C SER A 132 -7.03 13.73 -13.18
N ALA A 133 -8.16 14.41 -13.39
CA ALA A 133 -8.79 14.47 -14.71
C ALA A 133 -7.87 15.12 -15.76
N ALA A 134 -7.23 16.25 -15.41
CA ALA A 134 -6.26 16.90 -16.29
C ALA A 134 -5.05 16.02 -16.58
N SER A 135 -4.54 15.29 -15.57
CA SER A 135 -3.42 14.35 -15.72
C SER A 135 -3.77 13.19 -16.64
N ALA A 136 -4.97 12.60 -16.49
CA ALA A 136 -5.44 11.53 -17.37
C ALA A 136 -5.56 12.01 -18.81
N ALA A 137 -6.14 13.19 -19.05
CA ALA A 137 -6.22 13.78 -20.38
C ALA A 137 -4.82 14.00 -21.01
N ALA A 138 -3.87 14.51 -20.23
CA ALA A 138 -2.49 14.68 -20.70
C ALA A 138 -1.80 13.35 -21.04
N GLY A 139 -2.10 12.29 -20.29
CA GLY A 139 -1.56 10.94 -20.48
C GLY A 139 -1.87 10.34 -21.85
N PHE A 140 -2.97 10.73 -22.50
CA PHE A 140 -3.29 10.29 -23.87
C PHE A 140 -2.29 10.83 -24.90
N PHE A 141 -1.62 11.94 -24.62
CA PHE A 141 -0.67 12.57 -25.51
C PHE A 141 0.79 12.23 -25.20
N ILE A 142 1.06 11.58 -24.07
CA ILE A 142 2.40 11.19 -23.65
C ILE A 142 2.50 9.66 -23.70
N PRO A 143 3.07 9.09 -24.79
CA PRO A 143 3.19 7.64 -24.87
C PRO A 143 4.24 7.13 -23.88
N GLY A 144 3.91 6.08 -23.14
CA GLY A 144 4.83 5.39 -22.25
C GLY A 144 4.25 5.10 -20.86
N PRO A 145 5.00 4.38 -20.02
CA PRO A 145 4.54 3.98 -18.67
C PRO A 145 4.67 5.12 -17.64
N ILE A 146 5.29 6.24 -18.00
CA ILE A 146 5.52 7.37 -17.11
C ILE A 146 4.46 8.44 -17.38
N GLY A 147 3.65 8.73 -16.37
CA GLY A 147 2.65 9.80 -16.41
C GLY A 147 3.12 11.08 -15.72
N VAL A 148 2.47 12.18 -16.05
CA VAL A 148 2.63 13.48 -15.38
C VAL A 148 1.34 13.80 -14.62
N ARG A 149 1.49 14.22 -13.37
CA ARG A 149 0.37 14.58 -12.50
C ARG A 149 0.49 16.03 -12.04
N VAL A 150 -0.65 16.69 -11.89
CA VAL A 150 -0.70 18.10 -11.46
C VAL A 150 -0.22 18.20 -10.00
N PRO A 151 0.83 18.98 -9.70
CA PRO A 151 1.26 19.23 -8.33
C PRO A 151 0.11 19.85 -7.49
N GLY A 152 0.08 19.53 -6.19
CA GLY A 152 -0.98 19.99 -5.28
C GLY A 152 -2.27 19.15 -5.33
N THR A 153 -2.34 18.15 -6.21
CA THR A 153 -3.47 17.21 -6.27
C THR A 153 -3.05 15.76 -5.95
N LEU A 154 -1.86 15.59 -5.46
CA LEU A 154 -1.24 14.32 -5.15
C LEU A 154 -1.70 13.84 -3.78
N GLY A 155 -2.34 12.69 -3.74
CA GLY A 155 -2.76 12.04 -2.50
C GLY A 155 -1.66 11.19 -1.88
N GLY A 156 -1.96 10.58 -0.73
CA GLY A 156 -1.00 9.77 -0.01
C GLY A 156 -1.62 8.86 1.05
N LEU A 157 -0.80 7.96 1.56
CA LEU A 157 -1.12 7.03 2.63
C LEU A 157 0.02 7.00 3.64
N GLY A 158 -0.33 7.11 4.93
CA GLY A 158 0.51 6.73 6.06
C GLY A 158 -0.13 5.55 6.79
N ALA A 159 0.68 4.58 7.17
CA ALA A 159 0.20 3.39 7.87
C ALA A 159 1.29 2.82 8.80
N GLU A 160 0.84 2.10 9.81
CA GLU A 160 1.68 1.37 10.76
C GLU A 160 1.22 -0.07 10.84
N ALA A 161 2.17 -0.99 11.01
CA ALA A 161 1.87 -2.38 11.33
C ALA A 161 2.90 -2.96 12.28
N GLU A 162 2.48 -3.94 13.10
CA GLU A 162 3.38 -4.69 13.96
C GLU A 162 2.95 -6.15 14.10
N MET A 163 3.93 -7.01 14.33
CA MET A 163 3.71 -8.38 14.77
C MET A 163 4.00 -8.49 16.26
N LEU A 164 3.01 -8.99 17.00
CA LEU A 164 3.12 -9.28 18.43
C LEU A 164 3.22 -10.78 18.65
N GLY A 165 4.25 -11.20 19.35
CA GLY A 165 4.42 -12.58 19.76
C GLY A 165 3.44 -13.03 20.84
N PRO A 166 3.53 -14.29 21.28
CA PRO A 166 2.57 -14.90 22.20
C PRO A 166 2.38 -14.18 23.54
N GLN A 167 3.43 -13.54 24.06
CA GLN A 167 3.40 -12.78 25.31
C GLN A 167 3.12 -11.29 25.08
N GLY A 168 2.80 -10.88 23.83
CA GLY A 168 2.56 -9.49 23.49
C GLY A 168 3.83 -8.67 23.22
N GLN A 169 5.00 -9.31 23.21
CA GLN A 169 6.25 -8.64 22.81
C GLN A 169 6.22 -8.30 21.32
N GLN A 170 6.74 -7.14 20.97
CA GLN A 170 6.82 -6.71 19.57
C GLN A 170 7.97 -7.44 18.85
N ALA A 171 7.64 -8.33 17.92
CA ALA A 171 8.60 -9.08 17.11
C ALA A 171 9.06 -8.30 15.88
N ALA A 172 8.17 -7.52 15.27
CA ALA A 172 8.48 -6.63 14.17
C ALA A 172 7.53 -5.43 14.16
N ALA A 173 7.95 -4.32 13.59
CA ALA A 173 7.13 -3.13 13.44
C ALA A 173 7.59 -2.30 12.23
N ILE A 174 6.65 -1.58 11.61
CA ILE A 174 6.91 -0.64 10.54
C ILE A 174 6.03 0.60 10.68
N VAL A 175 6.62 1.76 10.46
CA VAL A 175 5.94 3.04 10.19
C VAL A 175 6.24 3.40 8.75
N TRP A 176 5.21 3.54 7.94
CA TRP A 176 5.34 3.69 6.51
C TRP A 176 4.54 4.88 5.98
N ARG A 177 5.07 5.57 4.95
CA ARG A 177 4.39 6.68 4.31
C ARG A 177 4.78 6.79 2.84
N ARG A 178 3.78 7.05 1.98
CA ARG A 178 3.99 7.38 0.57
C ARG A 178 3.03 8.47 0.12
N THR A 179 3.54 9.37 -0.72
CA THR A 179 2.76 10.37 -1.44
C THR A 179 2.96 10.16 -2.93
N ALA A 180 1.91 10.34 -3.72
CA ALA A 180 2.00 10.26 -5.16
C ALA A 180 3.01 11.28 -5.70
N THR A 181 3.67 10.93 -6.81
CA THR A 181 4.68 11.79 -7.42
C THR A 181 4.11 12.53 -8.63
N ALA A 182 4.63 13.75 -8.90
CA ALA A 182 4.22 14.53 -10.05
C ALA A 182 4.66 13.88 -11.38
N ILE A 183 5.73 13.11 -11.35
CA ILE A 183 6.23 12.33 -12.50
C ILE A 183 6.47 10.91 -12.02
N GLY A 184 5.89 9.93 -12.68
CA GLY A 184 6.06 8.53 -12.28
C GLY A 184 4.99 7.60 -12.84
N THR A 185 4.85 6.44 -12.20
CA THR A 185 3.92 5.37 -12.60
C THR A 185 2.62 5.35 -11.80
N ASP A 186 2.41 6.30 -10.86
CA ASP A 186 1.18 6.41 -10.08
C ASP A 186 0.05 6.92 -10.98
N ASN A 187 -1.06 6.18 -11.02
CA ASN A 187 -2.16 6.56 -11.89
C ASN A 187 -3.03 7.63 -11.22
N PRO A 188 -3.47 8.65 -11.98
CA PRO A 188 -4.47 9.57 -11.48
C PRO A 188 -5.78 8.84 -11.14
N SER A 189 -6.52 9.35 -10.16
CA SER A 189 -7.82 8.79 -9.78
C SER A 189 -8.85 9.90 -9.54
N LEU A 190 -10.10 9.63 -9.90
CA LEU A 190 -11.22 10.53 -9.60
C LEU A 190 -11.80 10.29 -8.19
N SER A 191 -11.34 9.26 -7.49
CA SER A 191 -11.65 9.03 -6.09
C SER A 191 -10.75 9.88 -5.19
N ARG A 192 -11.31 10.50 -4.13
CA ARG A 192 -10.54 11.27 -3.14
C ARG A 192 -9.55 10.40 -2.36
N ILE A 193 -9.80 9.11 -2.26
CA ILE A 193 -8.92 8.13 -1.60
C ILE A 193 -8.14 7.27 -2.61
N GLY A 194 -8.17 7.65 -3.90
CA GLY A 194 -7.62 6.80 -4.98
C GLY A 194 -6.12 6.56 -4.85
N ASP A 195 -5.33 7.58 -4.49
CA ASP A 195 -3.89 7.39 -4.27
C ASP A 195 -3.63 6.54 -3.03
N ALA A 196 -4.39 6.77 -1.94
CA ALA A 196 -4.26 5.95 -0.75
C ALA A 196 -4.51 4.47 -1.04
N LEU A 197 -5.58 4.14 -1.79
CA LEU A 197 -5.89 2.76 -2.18
C LEU A 197 -4.79 2.12 -3.03
N GLN A 198 -4.17 2.88 -3.95
CA GLN A 198 -3.04 2.38 -4.76
C GLN A 198 -1.78 2.10 -3.93
N PHE A 199 -1.65 2.72 -2.76
CA PHE A 199 -0.46 2.59 -1.91
C PHE A 199 -0.61 1.53 -0.83
N VAL A 200 -1.79 0.90 -0.73
CA VAL A 200 -2.02 -0.17 0.26
C VAL A 200 -1.17 -1.40 -0.05
N GLU A 201 -1.11 -1.84 -1.30
CA GLU A 201 -0.30 -3.01 -1.67
C GLU A 201 1.20 -2.78 -1.39
N PRO A 202 1.86 -1.68 -1.81
CA PRO A 202 3.24 -1.42 -1.42
C PRO A 202 3.47 -1.31 0.10
N PHE A 203 2.47 -0.84 0.86
CA PHE A 203 2.55 -0.85 2.32
C PHE A 203 2.51 -2.28 2.86
N ALA A 204 1.56 -3.10 2.39
CA ALA A 204 1.39 -4.48 2.86
C ALA A 204 2.62 -5.34 2.55
N ASP A 205 3.20 -5.20 1.35
CA ASP A 205 4.46 -5.86 0.99
C ASP A 205 5.60 -5.45 1.94
N ALA A 206 5.77 -4.14 2.18
CA ALA A 206 6.78 -3.63 3.11
C ALA A 206 6.58 -4.14 4.54
N ALA A 207 5.33 -4.19 5.01
CA ALA A 207 4.98 -4.69 6.34
C ALA A 207 5.25 -6.19 6.45
N ALA A 208 4.83 -6.97 5.46
CA ALA A 208 5.08 -8.40 5.43
C ALA A 208 6.57 -8.71 5.34
N ALA A 209 7.34 -7.96 4.55
CA ALA A 209 8.79 -8.10 4.47
C ALA A 209 9.47 -7.84 5.84
N ALA A 210 9.06 -6.81 6.58
CA ALA A 210 9.59 -6.51 7.91
C ALA A 210 9.28 -7.62 8.94
N MET A 211 8.21 -8.39 8.73
CA MET A 211 7.74 -9.45 9.61
C MET A 211 8.25 -10.85 9.20
N THR A 212 8.94 -10.97 8.07
CA THR A 212 9.36 -12.26 7.52
C THR A 212 10.72 -12.66 8.06
N PRO A 213 10.90 -13.89 8.61
CA PRO A 213 12.21 -14.42 8.97
C PRO A 213 13.14 -14.52 7.74
N GLU A 214 14.44 -14.38 7.94
CA GLU A 214 15.44 -14.47 6.86
C GLU A 214 15.45 -15.83 6.15
N ASP A 215 15.16 -16.91 6.87
CA ASP A 215 15.13 -18.30 6.38
C ASP A 215 13.76 -18.75 5.86
N HIS A 216 12.85 -17.80 5.64
CA HIS A 216 11.49 -18.07 5.20
C HIS A 216 11.48 -18.75 3.80
N THR A 217 10.54 -19.68 3.63
CA THR A 217 10.24 -20.30 2.34
C THR A 217 8.89 -19.77 1.84
N ALA A 218 8.91 -19.17 0.64
CA ALA A 218 7.69 -18.66 0.02
C ALA A 218 6.66 -19.78 -0.20
N ARG A 219 5.41 -19.48 0.08
CA ARG A 219 4.28 -20.40 -0.08
C ARG A 219 3.60 -20.16 -1.43
N THR A 220 3.19 -21.23 -2.08
CA THR A 220 2.37 -21.14 -3.28
C THR A 220 0.90 -21.12 -2.87
N ILE A 221 0.19 -20.05 -3.20
CA ILE A 221 -1.24 -19.91 -2.94
C ILE A 221 -2.01 -20.17 -4.23
N THR A 222 -2.94 -21.13 -4.19
CA THR A 222 -3.88 -21.41 -5.29
C THR A 222 -5.26 -20.88 -4.93
N ALA A 223 -6.14 -20.77 -5.93
CA ALA A 223 -7.52 -20.28 -5.70
C ALA A 223 -8.28 -21.16 -4.67
N GLU A 224 -8.01 -22.46 -4.63
CA GLU A 224 -8.64 -23.41 -3.70
C GLU A 224 -8.11 -23.27 -2.28
N THR A 225 -6.85 -22.91 -2.12
CA THR A 225 -6.14 -22.83 -0.83
C THR A 225 -6.01 -21.40 -0.32
N ASP A 226 -6.53 -20.40 -1.04
CA ASP A 226 -6.41 -18.99 -0.66
C ASP A 226 -7.19 -18.67 0.62
N PRO A 227 -6.51 -18.36 1.73
CA PRO A 227 -7.17 -17.99 2.96
C PRO A 227 -7.85 -16.61 2.88
N CYS A 228 -7.50 -15.81 1.88
CA CYS A 228 -7.95 -14.42 1.70
C CYS A 228 -9.09 -14.29 0.69
N ARG A 229 -9.70 -15.40 0.26
CA ARG A 229 -10.77 -15.43 -0.75
C ARG A 229 -11.97 -14.53 -0.44
N GLU A 230 -12.20 -14.20 0.83
CA GLU A 230 -13.27 -13.28 1.23
C GLU A 230 -13.08 -11.83 0.74
N PHE A 231 -11.87 -11.47 0.35
CA PHE A 231 -11.54 -10.18 -0.22
C PHE A 231 -11.63 -10.16 -1.76
N GLY A 232 -11.95 -11.30 -2.38
CA GLY A 232 -12.00 -11.50 -3.82
C GLY A 232 -10.64 -11.88 -4.42
N ALA A 233 -10.52 -11.75 -5.74
CA ALA A 233 -9.31 -12.15 -6.45
C ALA A 233 -8.12 -11.24 -6.09
N ARG A 234 -6.92 -11.83 -5.94
CA ARG A 234 -5.66 -11.12 -5.73
C ARG A 234 -5.30 -10.22 -6.91
N PHE A 235 -5.51 -10.71 -8.11
CA PHE A 235 -5.34 -9.94 -9.35
C PHE A 235 -6.71 -9.68 -10.00
N ARG A 236 -7.00 -8.41 -10.29
CA ARG A 236 -8.26 -7.96 -10.86
C ARG A 236 -8.07 -7.50 -12.30
N VAL A 237 -8.52 -8.34 -13.23
CA VAL A 237 -8.42 -8.07 -14.68
C VAL A 237 -9.17 -6.80 -15.06
N GLU A 238 -10.30 -6.55 -14.38
CA GLU A 238 -11.17 -5.38 -14.62
C GLU A 238 -10.45 -4.08 -14.25
N GLY A 239 -9.71 -4.07 -13.13
CA GLY A 239 -8.91 -2.92 -12.70
C GLY A 239 -7.78 -2.63 -13.66
N PHE A 240 -7.09 -3.68 -14.11
CA PHE A 240 -6.06 -3.54 -15.13
C PHE A 240 -6.63 -3.00 -16.44
N GLY A 241 -7.76 -3.54 -16.92
CA GLY A 241 -8.45 -3.10 -18.13
C GLY A 241 -8.93 -1.65 -18.03
N ALA A 242 -9.57 -1.27 -16.93
CA ALA A 242 -10.00 0.09 -16.66
C ALA A 242 -8.84 1.08 -16.72
N ARG A 243 -7.72 0.77 -16.06
CA ARG A 243 -6.50 1.57 -16.08
C ARG A 243 -5.94 1.71 -17.49
N PHE A 244 -5.87 0.62 -18.25
CA PHE A 244 -5.34 0.63 -19.61
C PHE A 244 -6.19 1.49 -20.57
N ILE A 245 -7.51 1.42 -20.44
CA ILE A 245 -8.45 2.14 -21.32
C ILE A 245 -8.57 3.62 -20.95
N THR A 246 -8.58 3.93 -19.64
CA THR A 246 -8.91 5.28 -19.16
C THR A 246 -7.71 6.07 -18.67
N GLY A 247 -6.56 5.42 -18.45
CA GLY A 247 -5.41 6.02 -17.77
C GLY A 247 -5.65 6.33 -16.30
N LEU A 248 -6.78 5.86 -15.71
CA LEU A 248 -7.19 6.15 -14.35
C LEU A 248 -7.13 4.90 -13.48
N TYR A 249 -6.78 5.09 -12.21
CA TYR A 249 -7.09 4.11 -11.18
C TYR A 249 -8.55 4.23 -10.76
N VAL A 250 -9.31 3.15 -10.95
CA VAL A 250 -10.73 3.05 -10.64
C VAL A 250 -10.91 2.11 -9.44
N PRO A 251 -11.15 2.63 -8.22
CA PRO A 251 -11.26 1.82 -7.02
C PRO A 251 -12.28 0.69 -7.12
N GLU A 252 -13.43 0.97 -7.73
CA GLU A 252 -14.53 0.00 -7.88
C GLU A 252 -14.13 -1.23 -8.71
N ALA A 253 -13.13 -1.10 -9.57
CA ALA A 253 -12.60 -2.19 -10.38
C ALA A 253 -11.31 -2.80 -9.81
N SER A 254 -10.58 -2.05 -8.96
CA SER A 254 -9.22 -2.39 -8.55
C SER A 254 -9.10 -2.80 -7.08
N ALA A 255 -9.89 -2.21 -6.16
CA ALA A 255 -9.81 -2.47 -4.73
C ALA A 255 -10.61 -3.71 -4.30
N ALA A 256 -10.30 -4.23 -3.12
CA ALA A 256 -10.95 -5.39 -2.54
C ALA A 256 -12.46 -5.16 -2.34
N ARG A 257 -13.24 -6.12 -2.80
CA ARG A 257 -14.70 -6.16 -2.66
C ARG A 257 -15.07 -7.38 -1.82
N PRO A 258 -16.27 -7.43 -1.22
CA PRO A 258 -16.82 -8.69 -0.74
C PRO A 258 -16.71 -9.73 -1.87
N ALA A 259 -16.40 -10.98 -1.53
CA ALA A 259 -16.44 -12.05 -2.54
C ALA A 259 -17.78 -11.93 -3.27
N ASP A 260 -17.73 -11.78 -4.60
CA ASP A 260 -18.93 -11.72 -5.39
C ASP A 260 -19.75 -12.97 -5.06
N THR A 261 -20.90 -12.80 -4.45
CA THR A 261 -21.94 -13.83 -4.51
C THR A 261 -22.05 -14.16 -5.98
N ALA A 262 -21.79 -15.42 -6.34
CA ALA A 262 -21.77 -15.89 -7.73
C ALA A 262 -22.93 -15.23 -8.49
N PRO A 263 -22.71 -14.74 -9.73
CA PRO A 263 -23.75 -14.06 -10.47
C PRO A 263 -24.97 -14.98 -10.45
N GLU A 264 -26.08 -14.44 -9.97
CA GLU A 264 -27.38 -15.13 -10.06
C GLU A 264 -27.49 -15.57 -11.52
N THR A 265 -27.48 -16.89 -11.73
CA THR A 265 -27.71 -17.45 -13.04
C THR A 265 -29.07 -16.93 -13.47
N VAL A 266 -29.07 -15.94 -14.35
CA VAL A 266 -30.30 -15.48 -15.04
C VAL A 266 -30.86 -16.72 -15.69
N SER A 267 -31.86 -17.34 -15.05
CA SER A 267 -32.61 -18.42 -15.62
C SER A 267 -33.19 -17.91 -16.94
N ALA A 268 -32.72 -18.49 -18.04
CA ALA A 268 -33.31 -18.23 -19.34
C ALA A 268 -34.81 -18.51 -19.24
N PRO A 269 -35.66 -17.64 -19.83
CA PRO A 269 -37.08 -17.90 -19.85
C PRO A 269 -37.32 -19.25 -20.55
N GLN A 270 -37.94 -20.16 -19.85
CA GLN A 270 -38.36 -21.43 -20.44
C GLN A 270 -39.43 -21.16 -21.51
N PRO A 271 -39.38 -21.90 -22.64
CA PRO A 271 -40.29 -21.70 -23.76
C PRO A 271 -41.75 -22.06 -23.46
#